data_85e4a51f80b61c4f7c643e0de9d2d054
#
_entry.id   85e4a51f80b61c4f7c643e0de9d2d054
#
_cell.length_a   1.000
_cell.length_b   1.000
_cell.length_c   1.000
_cell.angle_alpha   90.00
_cell.angle_beta   90.00
_cell.angle_gamma   90.00
#
_symmetry.space_group_name_H-M   'P 1'
#
loop_
_entity.id
_entity.type
_entity.pdbx_description
1 polymer ?
#
loop_
_entity_poly.entity_id
_entity_poly.type
_entity_poly.pdbx_seq_one_letter_code
_entity_poly.pdbx_strand_id
1 'polypeptide(L)'
;MTTFTVDGDGVTLHGEDSGTGPAVLLLHGLSATRRYVLHGSTALEREGYRVIAYDSRGHGDSSPAPTPGDYRYDQLAADALRVLDARGVDRAALVGMSMGSAVAAAVALDHPDRVTALVAITPAHLGSPTRDPARWDRLATGLAEGGADGFVQAYGDPGVPPRSLDLIRTVMRQRMSRHAHPAAVADALRTTTADAAFPGEEALRGIQCPALVVGSRDRLDPEHPLWIAERWAELIPDAQLVVEDDDASPLAWRGGSLSREIGAFLAATAPPHPATR
;
A
#
# COMPACT_ATOMS: atom_id res chain seq x y z
N MET A 1 -13.39 12.98 10.88
CA MET A 1 -12.07 12.89 10.22
C MET A 1 -11.25 14.10 10.63
N THR A 2 -10.06 13.88 11.16
CA THR A 2 -9.09 14.90 11.55
C THR A 2 -7.80 14.66 10.78
N THR A 3 -7.17 15.74 10.33
CA THR A 3 -5.83 15.66 9.74
C THR A 3 -4.78 15.72 10.85
N PHE A 4 -3.63 15.11 10.61
CA PHE A 4 -2.49 15.15 11.53
C PHE A 4 -1.17 15.22 10.77
N THR A 5 -0.13 15.61 11.49
CA THR A 5 1.26 15.47 11.06
C THR A 5 2.05 14.68 12.11
N VAL A 6 3.07 13.95 11.65
CA VAL A 6 4.02 13.23 12.50
C VAL A 6 5.42 13.55 12.02
N ASP A 7 6.23 14.14 12.89
CA ASP A 7 7.63 14.46 12.59
C ASP A 7 8.55 13.35 13.09
N GLY A 8 9.61 13.10 12.37
CA GLY A 8 10.68 12.19 12.77
C GLY A 8 11.56 11.76 11.60
N ASP A 9 12.79 11.41 11.88
CA ASP A 9 13.78 10.95 10.88
C ASP A 9 13.96 11.93 9.70
N GLY A 10 13.85 13.23 9.99
CA GLY A 10 13.99 14.29 8.99
C GLY A 10 12.80 14.42 8.02
N VAL A 11 11.68 13.76 8.29
CA VAL A 11 10.45 13.86 7.49
C VAL A 11 9.27 14.32 8.34
N THR A 12 8.32 15.02 7.70
CA THR A 12 6.98 15.29 8.22
C THR A 12 5.99 14.47 7.43
N LEU A 13 5.36 13.48 8.08
CA LEU A 13 4.32 12.65 7.49
C LEU A 13 2.95 13.30 7.68
N HIS A 14 2.16 13.36 6.62
CA HIS A 14 0.80 13.90 6.65
C HIS A 14 -0.23 12.78 6.58
N GLY A 15 -1.26 12.84 7.42
CA GLY A 15 -2.28 11.80 7.50
C GLY A 15 -3.66 12.28 7.90
N GLU A 16 -4.58 11.33 7.88
CA GLU A 16 -6.00 11.47 8.26
C GLU A 16 -6.34 10.35 9.25
N ASP A 17 -7.14 10.69 10.26
CA ASP A 17 -7.59 9.79 11.33
C ASP A 17 -9.09 9.96 11.51
N SER A 18 -9.85 8.90 11.37
CA SER A 18 -11.31 8.93 11.40
C SER A 18 -11.89 7.66 12.03
N GLY A 19 -13.12 7.79 12.54
CA GLY A 19 -13.78 6.70 13.25
C GLY A 19 -13.27 6.49 14.67
N THR A 20 -13.74 5.41 15.29
CA THR A 20 -13.40 4.99 16.65
C THR A 20 -13.36 3.46 16.71
N GLY A 21 -12.80 2.87 17.77
CA GLY A 21 -12.73 1.42 17.93
C GLY A 21 -11.41 0.83 17.49
N PRO A 22 -11.36 -0.46 17.06
CA PRO A 22 -10.12 -1.12 16.67
C PRO A 22 -9.42 -0.36 15.53
N ALA A 23 -8.11 -0.17 15.67
CA ALA A 23 -7.34 0.62 14.72
C ALA A 23 -7.00 -0.17 13.45
N VAL A 24 -7.14 0.50 12.30
CA VAL A 24 -6.74 0.04 10.98
C VAL A 24 -5.79 1.09 10.39
N LEU A 25 -4.55 0.70 10.08
CA LEU A 25 -3.58 1.56 9.40
C LEU A 25 -3.56 1.25 7.91
N LEU A 26 -3.78 2.26 7.09
CA LEU A 26 -3.76 2.15 5.62
C LEU A 26 -2.39 2.56 5.07
N LEU A 27 -1.78 1.68 4.29
CA LEU A 27 -0.45 1.83 3.68
C LEU A 27 -0.60 1.80 2.15
N HIS A 28 -0.34 2.92 1.50
CA HIS A 28 -0.53 3.05 0.05
C HIS A 28 0.60 2.44 -0.79
N GLY A 29 0.34 2.25 -2.07
CA GLY A 29 1.31 1.77 -3.06
C GLY A 29 2.28 2.87 -3.50
N LEU A 30 3.39 2.44 -4.10
CA LEU A 30 4.38 3.33 -4.70
C LEU A 30 3.70 4.25 -5.73
N SER A 31 4.06 5.53 -5.73
CA SER A 31 3.44 6.55 -6.57
C SER A 31 1.94 6.81 -6.34
N ALA A 32 1.38 6.32 -5.24
CA ALA A 32 0.01 6.59 -4.81
C ALA A 32 -0.02 7.52 -3.59
N THR A 33 -1.20 7.80 -3.05
CA THR A 33 -1.39 8.55 -1.81
C THR A 33 -2.33 7.78 -0.89
N ARG A 34 -2.44 8.20 0.39
CA ARG A 34 -3.29 7.60 1.41
C ARG A 34 -4.72 7.32 0.94
N ARG A 35 -5.26 8.12 0.02
CA ARG A 35 -6.64 7.98 -0.48
C ARG A 35 -6.83 6.83 -1.47
N TYR A 36 -5.76 6.27 -2.02
CA TYR A 36 -5.86 5.21 -3.02
C TYR A 36 -6.02 3.82 -2.43
N VAL A 37 -5.70 3.59 -1.15
CA VAL A 37 -5.81 2.24 -0.55
C VAL A 37 -7.24 1.72 -0.60
N LEU A 38 -8.21 2.53 -0.19
CA LEU A 38 -9.63 2.19 -0.22
C LEU A 38 -10.43 3.10 -1.17
N HIS A 39 -9.76 3.81 -2.09
CA HIS A 39 -10.38 4.72 -3.06
C HIS A 39 -11.39 5.70 -2.45
N GLY A 40 -11.12 6.20 -1.24
CA GLY A 40 -11.97 7.13 -0.51
C GLY A 40 -13.22 6.50 0.14
N SER A 41 -13.32 5.18 0.19
CA SER A 41 -14.39 4.49 0.93
C SER A 41 -14.27 4.76 2.43
N THR A 42 -15.39 5.02 3.07
CA THR A 42 -15.54 5.18 4.53
C THR A 42 -16.33 4.04 5.15
N ALA A 43 -16.34 2.87 4.50
CA ALA A 43 -17.12 1.73 4.98
C ALA A 43 -16.59 1.20 6.32
N LEU A 44 -15.28 1.10 6.49
CA LEU A 44 -14.68 0.60 7.72
C LEU A 44 -15.02 1.49 8.92
N GLU A 45 -15.00 2.82 8.77
CA GLU A 45 -15.41 3.74 9.84
C GLU A 45 -16.89 3.55 10.23
N ARG A 46 -17.77 3.30 9.24
CA ARG A 46 -19.19 3.01 9.50
C ARG A 46 -19.40 1.65 10.17
N GLU A 47 -18.47 0.71 9.98
CA GLU A 47 -18.45 -0.59 10.64
C GLU A 47 -17.79 -0.53 12.04
N GLY A 48 -17.38 0.66 12.49
CA GLY A 48 -16.89 0.89 13.84
C GLY A 48 -15.37 0.77 13.99
N TYR A 49 -14.61 0.82 12.91
CA TYR A 49 -13.14 0.87 12.97
C TYR A 49 -12.63 2.31 13.05
N ARG A 50 -11.49 2.49 13.71
CA ARG A 50 -10.69 3.71 13.60
C ARG A 50 -9.72 3.55 12.46
N VAL A 51 -9.87 4.35 11.40
CA VAL A 51 -9.04 4.29 10.20
C VAL A 51 -8.02 5.40 10.24
N ILE A 52 -6.75 5.03 10.19
CA ILE A 52 -5.60 5.93 10.12
C ILE A 52 -4.95 5.72 8.74
N ALA A 53 -4.79 6.78 7.97
CA ALA A 53 -4.15 6.76 6.67
C ALA A 53 -3.14 7.89 6.58
N TYR A 54 -1.97 7.64 6.04
CA TYR A 54 -0.94 8.67 5.86
C TYR A 54 -0.26 8.53 4.49
N ASP A 55 0.30 9.62 4.02
CA ASP A 55 1.19 9.60 2.87
C ASP A 55 2.60 9.23 3.33
N SER A 56 3.20 8.22 2.71
CA SER A 56 4.59 7.84 2.95
C SER A 56 5.52 9.00 2.63
N ARG A 57 6.73 8.98 3.20
CA ARG A 57 7.76 9.98 2.91
C ARG A 57 7.85 10.28 1.40
N GLY A 58 7.91 11.54 1.02
CA GLY A 58 7.98 12.04 -0.34
C GLY A 58 6.70 11.92 -1.17
N HIS A 59 5.65 11.26 -0.66
CA HIS A 59 4.38 11.09 -1.37
C HIS A 59 3.30 12.04 -0.86
N GLY A 60 2.29 12.32 -1.70
CA GLY A 60 1.15 13.15 -1.34
C GLY A 60 1.57 14.50 -0.79
N ASP A 61 1.16 14.78 0.46
CA ASP A 61 1.48 16.00 1.19
C ASP A 61 2.71 15.84 2.11
N SER A 62 3.26 14.63 2.27
CA SER A 62 4.41 14.35 3.14
C SER A 62 5.71 14.91 2.57
N SER A 63 6.60 15.38 3.45
CA SER A 63 7.87 15.97 3.03
C SER A 63 8.80 14.95 2.36
N PRO A 64 9.74 15.41 1.51
CA PRO A 64 10.82 14.58 1.02
C PRO A 64 11.65 13.99 2.15
N ALA A 65 12.27 12.85 1.90
CA ALA A 65 13.30 12.29 2.77
C ALA A 65 14.59 13.14 2.68
N PRO A 66 15.47 13.08 3.72
CA PRO A 66 16.72 13.86 3.75
C PRO A 66 17.66 13.58 2.58
N THR A 67 17.70 12.33 2.11
CA THR A 67 18.51 11.94 0.95
C THR A 67 17.71 11.06 -0.02
N PRO A 68 18.12 11.01 -1.31
CA PRO A 68 17.47 10.13 -2.30
C PRO A 68 17.49 8.64 -1.95
N GLY A 69 18.39 8.20 -1.06
CA GLY A 69 18.50 6.82 -0.57
C GLY A 69 17.57 6.47 0.59
N ASP A 70 16.83 7.44 1.13
CA ASP A 70 16.06 7.27 2.36
C ASP A 70 14.57 6.91 2.08
N TYR A 71 14.33 6.02 1.10
CA TYR A 71 13.01 5.48 0.76
C TYR A 71 12.99 3.95 0.79
N ARG A 72 13.85 3.33 1.63
CA ARG A 72 13.92 1.88 1.79
C ARG A 72 12.77 1.35 2.64
N TYR A 73 12.49 0.06 2.51
CA TYR A 73 11.41 -0.60 3.25
C TYR A 73 11.56 -0.54 4.78
N ASP A 74 12.79 -0.60 5.30
CA ASP A 74 13.06 -0.44 6.73
C ASP A 74 12.62 0.94 7.25
N GLN A 75 12.84 1.98 6.47
CA GLN A 75 12.43 3.35 6.80
C GLN A 75 10.91 3.53 6.67
N LEU A 76 10.30 2.94 5.63
CA LEU A 76 8.85 2.95 5.45
C LEU A 76 8.13 2.19 6.58
N ALA A 77 8.68 1.08 7.04
CA ALA A 77 8.17 0.31 8.18
C ALA A 77 8.31 1.11 9.49
N ALA A 78 9.45 1.76 9.71
CA ALA A 78 9.66 2.64 10.86
C ALA A 78 8.68 3.83 10.85
N ASP A 79 8.36 4.41 9.69
CA ASP A 79 7.35 5.46 9.55
C ASP A 79 5.96 4.96 9.97
N ALA A 80 5.57 3.76 9.54
CA ALA A 80 4.29 3.17 9.91
C ALA A 80 4.16 3.01 11.44
N LEU A 81 5.20 2.52 12.10
CA LEU A 81 5.24 2.40 13.56
C LEU A 81 5.19 3.76 14.25
N ARG A 82 5.95 4.74 13.74
CA ARG A 82 5.95 6.11 14.25
C ARG A 82 4.56 6.76 14.17
N VAL A 83 3.83 6.51 13.08
CA VAL A 83 2.45 6.98 12.94
C VAL A 83 1.55 6.33 13.99
N LEU A 84 1.63 5.01 14.21
CA LEU A 84 0.87 4.32 15.26
C LEU A 84 1.18 4.91 16.63
N ASP A 85 2.45 5.08 16.98
CA ASP A 85 2.88 5.64 18.27
C ASP A 85 2.35 7.06 18.48
N ALA A 86 2.51 7.94 17.49
CA ALA A 86 2.02 9.31 17.54
C ALA A 86 0.48 9.41 17.63
N ARG A 87 -0.23 8.36 17.16
CA ARG A 87 -1.69 8.27 17.28
C ARG A 87 -2.15 7.52 18.54
N GLY A 88 -1.24 7.11 19.43
CA GLY A 88 -1.54 6.37 20.64
C GLY A 88 -2.12 4.99 20.36
N VAL A 89 -1.61 4.29 19.35
CA VAL A 89 -2.08 2.97 18.92
C VAL A 89 -1.00 1.94 19.18
N ASP A 90 -1.22 1.07 20.14
CA ASP A 90 -0.30 -0.03 20.46
C ASP A 90 -0.31 -1.12 19.39
N ARG A 91 -1.50 -1.47 18.89
CA ARG A 91 -1.70 -2.53 17.90
C ARG A 91 -2.75 -2.13 16.88
N ALA A 92 -2.53 -2.46 15.61
CA ALA A 92 -3.47 -2.19 14.52
C ALA A 92 -3.56 -3.33 13.53
N ALA A 93 -4.67 -3.41 12.79
CA ALA A 93 -4.70 -4.13 11.54
C ALA A 93 -3.96 -3.28 10.48
N LEU A 94 -3.03 -3.90 9.75
CA LEU A 94 -2.29 -3.24 8.68
C LEU A 94 -2.91 -3.60 7.33
N VAL A 95 -3.37 -2.62 6.60
CA VAL A 95 -3.99 -2.78 5.28
C VAL A 95 -3.10 -2.09 4.26
N GLY A 96 -2.33 -2.87 3.53
CA GLY A 96 -1.36 -2.38 2.55
C GLY A 96 -1.75 -2.70 1.12
N MET A 97 -1.49 -1.78 0.20
CA MET A 97 -1.64 -1.98 -1.25
C MET A 97 -0.28 -1.95 -1.93
N SER A 98 0.05 -2.94 -2.74
CA SER A 98 1.30 -2.99 -3.52
C SER A 98 2.54 -2.82 -2.63
N MET A 99 3.30 -1.74 -2.76
CA MET A 99 4.38 -1.35 -1.85
C MET A 99 3.93 -1.40 -0.37
N GLY A 100 2.74 -0.87 -0.08
CA GLY A 100 2.18 -0.90 1.27
C GLY A 100 1.94 -2.31 1.81
N SER A 101 1.66 -3.30 0.96
CA SER A 101 1.58 -4.72 1.36
C SER A 101 2.93 -5.22 1.87
N ALA A 102 4.00 -4.85 1.18
CA ALA A 102 5.36 -5.24 1.56
C ALA A 102 5.80 -4.55 2.87
N VAL A 103 5.47 -3.26 3.04
CA VAL A 103 5.68 -2.54 4.31
C VAL A 103 4.91 -3.20 5.45
N ALA A 104 3.63 -3.54 5.23
CA ALA A 104 2.80 -4.21 6.24
C ALA A 104 3.37 -5.58 6.64
N ALA A 105 3.88 -6.36 5.67
CA ALA A 105 4.52 -7.63 5.93
C ALA A 105 5.85 -7.46 6.70
N ALA A 106 6.68 -6.47 6.34
CA ALA A 106 7.91 -6.17 7.08
C ALA A 106 7.61 -5.84 8.55
N VAL A 107 6.61 -4.97 8.81
CA VAL A 107 6.17 -4.68 10.19
C VAL A 107 5.65 -5.93 10.89
N ALA A 108 4.85 -6.77 10.22
CA ALA A 108 4.30 -7.99 10.83
C ALA A 108 5.38 -9.04 11.16
N LEU A 109 6.48 -9.08 10.40
CA LEU A 109 7.61 -9.96 10.64
C LEU A 109 8.50 -9.47 11.79
N ASP A 110 8.83 -8.17 11.79
CA ASP A 110 9.79 -7.60 12.74
C ASP A 110 9.12 -7.16 14.05
N HIS A 111 7.83 -6.84 14.03
CA HIS A 111 7.04 -6.32 15.15
C HIS A 111 5.67 -7.01 15.27
N PRO A 112 5.62 -8.36 15.40
CA PRO A 112 4.35 -9.12 15.41
C PRO A 112 3.41 -8.72 16.55
N ASP A 113 3.93 -8.19 17.64
CA ASP A 113 3.18 -7.67 18.77
C ASP A 113 2.41 -6.36 18.44
N ARG A 114 2.79 -5.66 17.38
CA ARG A 114 2.14 -4.41 16.91
C ARG A 114 1.01 -4.67 15.91
N VAL A 115 0.86 -5.90 15.40
CA VAL A 115 -0.07 -6.22 14.32
C VAL A 115 -1.18 -7.15 14.80
N THR A 116 -2.43 -6.77 14.59
CA THR A 116 -3.60 -7.59 14.91
C THR A 116 -4.07 -8.43 13.72
N ALA A 117 -3.90 -7.93 12.51
CA ALA A 117 -4.21 -8.60 11.25
C ALA A 117 -3.44 -7.96 10.11
N LEU A 118 -3.15 -8.72 9.06
CA LEU A 118 -2.51 -8.26 7.83
C LEU A 118 -3.50 -8.36 6.67
N VAL A 119 -3.66 -7.29 5.92
CA VAL A 119 -4.36 -7.31 4.62
C VAL A 119 -3.38 -6.85 3.54
N ALA A 120 -3.03 -7.74 2.63
CA ALA A 120 -2.16 -7.48 1.49
C ALA A 120 -2.99 -7.37 0.22
N ILE A 121 -3.16 -6.14 -0.30
CA ILE A 121 -3.93 -5.86 -1.51
C ILE A 121 -2.97 -5.81 -2.69
N THR A 122 -3.17 -6.68 -3.67
CA THR A 122 -2.36 -6.80 -4.89
C THR A 122 -0.85 -6.62 -4.60
N PRO A 123 -0.24 -7.54 -3.82
CA PRO A 123 1.20 -7.46 -3.56
C PRO A 123 1.98 -7.55 -4.88
N ALA A 124 3.01 -6.70 -5.03
CA ALA A 124 3.75 -6.55 -6.30
C ALA A 124 4.95 -7.50 -6.43
N HIS A 125 5.46 -8.02 -5.32
CA HIS A 125 6.68 -8.84 -5.29
C HIS A 125 6.72 -9.77 -4.07
N LEU A 126 7.72 -10.65 -4.05
CA LEU A 126 7.96 -11.65 -3.02
C LEU A 126 9.16 -11.27 -2.11
N GLY A 127 9.25 -9.98 -1.74
CA GLY A 127 10.30 -9.43 -0.88
C GLY A 127 11.57 -8.99 -1.61
N SER A 128 11.80 -9.42 -2.84
CA SER A 128 13.02 -9.14 -3.60
C SER A 128 12.93 -7.82 -4.37
N PRO A 129 14.08 -7.19 -4.66
CA PRO A 129 14.16 -6.05 -5.57
C PRO A 129 13.59 -6.33 -6.96
N THR A 130 13.22 -5.27 -7.68
CA THR A 130 12.75 -5.37 -9.05
C THR A 130 13.77 -6.03 -9.98
N ARG A 131 13.26 -6.80 -10.95
CA ARG A 131 14.09 -7.38 -12.02
C ARG A 131 14.32 -6.44 -13.20
N ASP A 132 13.63 -5.29 -13.24
CA ASP A 132 13.75 -4.28 -14.29
C ASP A 132 14.04 -2.88 -13.70
N PRO A 133 15.24 -2.65 -13.15
CA PRO A 133 15.61 -1.35 -12.60
C PRO A 133 15.66 -0.25 -13.66
N ALA A 134 15.96 -0.59 -14.91
CA ALA A 134 16.03 0.39 -15.99
C ALA A 134 14.63 0.98 -16.31
N ARG A 135 13.58 0.19 -16.22
CA ARG A 135 12.21 0.70 -16.37
C ARG A 135 11.86 1.71 -15.26
N TRP A 136 12.16 1.35 -14.02
CA TRP A 136 11.86 2.24 -12.88
C TRP A 136 12.68 3.53 -12.93
N ASP A 137 13.95 3.47 -13.39
CA ASP A 137 14.75 4.65 -13.60
C ASP A 137 14.20 5.56 -14.73
N ARG A 138 13.71 4.99 -15.83
CA ARG A 138 13.04 5.79 -16.89
C ARG A 138 11.78 6.49 -16.36
N LEU A 139 10.94 5.78 -15.57
CA LEU A 139 9.74 6.36 -14.99
C LEU A 139 10.08 7.48 -14.01
N ALA A 140 11.09 7.27 -13.17
CA ALA A 140 11.58 8.25 -12.22
C ALA A 140 12.13 9.49 -12.91
N THR A 141 12.95 9.31 -13.96
CA THR A 141 13.49 10.41 -14.77
C THR A 141 12.36 11.20 -15.43
N GLY A 142 11.40 10.50 -16.06
CA GLY A 142 10.23 11.15 -16.65
C GLY A 142 9.44 11.98 -15.64
N LEU A 143 9.24 11.46 -14.42
CA LEU A 143 8.55 12.18 -13.36
C LEU A 143 9.35 13.40 -12.87
N ALA A 144 10.65 13.25 -12.66
CA ALA A 144 11.50 14.33 -12.16
C ALA A 144 11.62 15.49 -13.15
N GLU A 145 11.74 15.20 -14.45
CA GLU A 145 11.98 16.21 -15.50
C GLU A 145 10.68 16.80 -16.06
N GLY A 146 9.62 16.00 -16.20
CA GLY A 146 8.38 16.39 -16.87
C GLY A 146 7.13 16.25 -16.01
N GLY A 147 7.26 15.99 -14.70
CA GLY A 147 6.11 15.83 -13.80
C GLY A 147 5.20 14.69 -14.23
N ALA A 148 3.89 14.85 -14.01
CA ALA A 148 2.91 13.83 -14.35
C ALA A 148 2.89 13.47 -15.84
N ASP A 149 3.09 14.42 -16.73
CA ASP A 149 3.13 14.17 -18.18
C ASP A 149 4.40 13.43 -18.59
N GLY A 150 5.55 13.81 -18.03
CA GLY A 150 6.82 13.11 -18.23
C GLY A 150 6.76 11.66 -17.76
N PHE A 151 6.13 11.39 -16.62
CA PHE A 151 5.88 10.02 -16.14
C PHE A 151 5.04 9.22 -17.13
N VAL A 152 3.91 9.77 -17.59
CA VAL A 152 3.02 9.11 -18.56
C VAL A 152 3.73 8.85 -19.89
N GLN A 153 4.58 9.77 -20.35
CA GLN A 153 5.38 9.57 -21.55
C GLN A 153 6.41 8.44 -21.37
N ALA A 154 7.09 8.41 -20.21
CA ALA A 154 8.08 7.39 -19.88
C ALA A 154 7.45 5.99 -19.69
N TYR A 155 6.19 5.92 -19.26
CA TYR A 155 5.43 4.67 -19.13
C TYR A 155 5.25 3.98 -20.49
N GLY A 156 5.03 4.75 -21.56
CA GLY A 156 4.94 4.26 -22.92
C GLY A 156 3.61 3.55 -23.21
N ASP A 157 3.70 2.50 -24.05
CA ASP A 157 2.57 1.64 -24.38
C ASP A 157 2.83 0.22 -23.87
N PRO A 158 2.04 -0.28 -22.90
CA PRO A 158 2.16 -1.65 -22.40
C PRO A 158 1.53 -2.71 -23.31
N GLY A 159 1.13 -2.36 -24.52
CA GLY A 159 0.53 -3.31 -25.48
C GLY A 159 -0.95 -3.57 -25.24
N VAL A 160 -1.67 -2.63 -24.65
CA VAL A 160 -3.12 -2.74 -24.38
C VAL A 160 -3.95 -2.06 -25.49
N PRO A 161 -5.27 -2.39 -25.62
CA PRO A 161 -6.13 -1.70 -26.56
C PRO A 161 -6.12 -0.18 -26.39
N PRO A 162 -6.23 0.63 -27.48
CA PRO A 162 -6.11 2.10 -27.39
C PRO A 162 -7.02 2.75 -26.36
N ARG A 163 -8.28 2.30 -26.23
CA ARG A 163 -9.21 2.84 -25.21
C ARG A 163 -8.73 2.62 -23.77
N SER A 164 -8.13 1.46 -23.52
CA SER A 164 -7.55 1.14 -22.21
C SER A 164 -6.30 1.96 -21.95
N LEU A 165 -5.47 2.18 -22.97
CA LEU A 165 -4.26 3.01 -22.87
C LEU A 165 -4.60 4.46 -22.49
N ASP A 166 -5.62 5.05 -23.09
CA ASP A 166 -6.06 6.42 -22.76
C ASP A 166 -6.57 6.52 -21.31
N LEU A 167 -7.31 5.51 -20.85
CA LEU A 167 -7.76 5.42 -19.46
C LEU A 167 -6.57 5.30 -18.50
N ILE A 168 -5.64 4.38 -18.77
CA ILE A 168 -4.44 4.18 -17.97
C ILE A 168 -3.64 5.49 -17.86
N ARG A 169 -3.39 6.17 -18.97
CA ARG A 169 -2.67 7.45 -19.01
C ARG A 169 -3.38 8.53 -18.20
N THR A 170 -4.71 8.60 -18.29
CA THR A 170 -5.52 9.56 -17.54
C THR A 170 -5.41 9.29 -16.03
N VAL A 171 -5.58 8.04 -15.59
CA VAL A 171 -5.47 7.66 -14.18
C VAL A 171 -4.06 7.92 -13.65
N MET A 172 -3.02 7.56 -14.42
CA MET A 172 -1.63 7.83 -14.04
C MET A 172 -1.35 9.33 -13.88
N ARG A 173 -1.79 10.15 -14.85
CA ARG A 173 -1.62 11.60 -14.77
C ARG A 173 -2.31 12.17 -13.52
N GLN A 174 -3.55 11.77 -13.24
CA GLN A 174 -4.27 12.19 -12.07
C GLN A 174 -3.56 11.79 -10.77
N ARG A 175 -3.02 10.56 -10.72
CA ARG A 175 -2.30 10.03 -9.55
C ARG A 175 -1.01 10.79 -9.32
N MET A 176 -0.18 10.97 -10.36
CA MET A 176 1.09 11.71 -10.27
C MET A 176 0.90 13.19 -9.90
N SER A 177 -0.18 13.82 -10.36
CA SER A 177 -0.48 15.22 -10.05
C SER A 177 -0.90 15.45 -8.58
N ARG A 178 -1.02 14.40 -7.76
CA ARG A 178 -1.38 14.52 -6.34
C ARG A 178 -0.19 14.69 -5.41
N HIS A 179 1.01 14.60 -5.91
CA HIS A 179 2.23 14.71 -5.10
C HIS A 179 2.74 16.14 -5.06
N ALA A 180 2.95 16.67 -3.85
CA ALA A 180 3.55 17.99 -3.64
C ALA A 180 5.03 18.02 -4.09
N HIS A 181 5.70 16.87 -4.06
CA HIS A 181 7.13 16.72 -4.32
C HIS A 181 7.42 15.63 -5.35
N PRO A 182 7.16 15.86 -6.68
CA PRO A 182 7.35 14.84 -7.71
C PRO A 182 8.79 14.26 -7.77
N ALA A 183 9.80 15.08 -7.52
CA ALA A 183 11.19 14.63 -7.47
C ALA A 183 11.44 13.61 -6.34
N ALA A 184 10.82 13.81 -5.19
CA ALA A 184 10.90 12.86 -4.08
C ALA A 184 10.24 11.52 -4.41
N VAL A 185 9.12 11.53 -5.13
CA VAL A 185 8.50 10.31 -5.65
C VAL A 185 9.42 9.62 -6.67
N ALA A 186 10.13 10.37 -7.50
CA ALA A 186 11.12 9.82 -8.44
C ALA A 186 12.28 9.13 -7.70
N ASP A 187 12.76 9.69 -6.60
CA ASP A 187 13.76 9.04 -5.74
C ASP A 187 13.20 7.77 -5.09
N ALA A 188 11.96 7.80 -4.61
CA ALA A 188 11.28 6.61 -4.09
C ALA A 188 11.11 5.52 -5.15
N LEU A 189 10.76 5.87 -6.40
CA LEU A 189 10.69 4.91 -7.51
C LEU A 189 12.00 4.16 -7.72
N ARG A 190 13.15 4.82 -7.59
CA ARG A 190 14.46 4.19 -7.71
C ARG A 190 14.82 3.36 -6.49
N THR A 191 14.70 3.96 -5.31
CA THR A 191 15.22 3.38 -4.07
C THR A 191 14.36 2.21 -3.60
N THR A 192 13.04 2.40 -3.49
CA THR A 192 12.14 1.35 -2.98
C THR A 192 12.12 0.13 -3.88
N THR A 193 12.15 0.30 -5.20
CA THR A 193 12.15 -0.85 -6.13
C THR A 193 13.49 -1.58 -6.19
N ALA A 194 14.58 -0.94 -5.80
CA ALA A 194 15.90 -1.56 -5.69
C ALA A 194 16.14 -2.23 -4.34
N ASP A 195 15.22 -2.08 -3.39
CA ASP A 195 15.34 -2.59 -2.03
C ASP A 195 14.54 -3.90 -1.83
N ALA A 196 14.92 -4.66 -0.79
CA ALA A 196 14.23 -5.87 -0.36
C ALA A 196 13.38 -5.56 0.88
N ALA A 197 12.07 -5.78 0.80
CA ALA A 197 11.15 -5.54 1.92
C ALA A 197 11.35 -6.55 3.07
N PHE A 198 11.75 -7.78 2.73
CA PHE A 198 12.05 -8.88 3.65
C PHE A 198 12.95 -9.89 2.95
N PRO A 199 13.63 -10.79 3.69
CA PRO A 199 14.68 -11.67 3.13
C PRO A 199 14.12 -12.84 2.30
N GLY A 200 13.44 -12.51 1.17
CA GLY A 200 12.88 -13.49 0.25
C GLY A 200 11.51 -14.04 0.66
N GLU A 201 10.88 -14.78 -0.24
CA GLU A 201 9.48 -15.21 -0.10
C GLU A 201 9.23 -16.12 1.12
N GLU A 202 10.19 -16.95 1.50
CA GLU A 202 10.06 -17.86 2.64
C GLU A 202 9.88 -17.13 3.98
N ALA A 203 10.31 -15.86 4.07
CA ALA A 203 10.07 -15.04 5.27
C ALA A 203 8.59 -14.87 5.59
N LEU A 204 7.71 -14.87 4.58
CA LEU A 204 6.26 -14.75 4.75
C LEU A 204 5.66 -15.85 5.66
N ARG A 205 6.32 -17.00 5.77
CA ARG A 205 5.92 -18.08 6.72
C ARG A 205 6.05 -17.66 8.19
N GLY A 206 6.80 -16.61 8.47
CA GLY A 206 6.97 -16.05 9.82
C GLY A 206 5.83 -15.13 10.27
N ILE A 207 4.89 -14.79 9.40
CA ILE A 207 3.74 -13.95 9.77
C ILE A 207 2.81 -14.73 10.69
N GLN A 208 2.55 -14.18 11.88
CA GLN A 208 1.84 -14.85 12.97
C GLN A 208 0.39 -14.38 13.15
N CYS A 209 0.04 -13.23 12.59
CA CYS A 209 -1.32 -12.69 12.67
C CYS A 209 -2.20 -13.25 11.55
N PRO A 210 -3.54 -13.25 11.73
CA PRO A 210 -4.47 -13.54 10.64
C PRO A 210 -4.18 -12.69 9.40
N ALA A 211 -4.25 -13.29 8.21
CA ALA A 211 -3.93 -12.59 6.98
C ALA A 211 -5.01 -12.76 5.90
N LEU A 212 -5.29 -11.68 5.20
CA LEU A 212 -6.09 -11.64 3.97
C LEU A 212 -5.20 -11.17 2.82
N VAL A 213 -5.14 -11.94 1.76
CA VAL A 213 -4.51 -11.54 0.51
C VAL A 213 -5.59 -11.27 -0.53
N VAL A 214 -5.55 -10.10 -1.14
CA VAL A 214 -6.48 -9.72 -2.21
C VAL A 214 -5.70 -9.73 -3.52
N GLY A 215 -6.03 -10.67 -4.40
CA GLY A 215 -5.47 -10.77 -5.75
C GLY A 215 -6.34 -10.06 -6.78
N SER A 216 -5.82 -9.81 -7.97
CA SER A 216 -6.58 -9.28 -9.10
C SER A 216 -6.22 -10.01 -10.40
N ARG A 217 -7.25 -10.24 -11.25
CA ARG A 217 -7.12 -10.77 -12.60
C ARG A 217 -6.98 -9.67 -13.65
N ASP A 218 -6.76 -8.43 -13.22
CA ASP A 218 -6.66 -7.28 -14.11
C ASP A 218 -5.46 -7.41 -15.05
N ARG A 219 -5.73 -7.76 -16.31
CA ARG A 219 -4.71 -7.90 -17.36
C ARG A 219 -4.13 -6.54 -17.81
N LEU A 220 -4.73 -5.43 -17.38
CA LEU A 220 -4.23 -4.08 -17.66
C LEU A 220 -3.21 -3.61 -16.62
N ASP A 221 -3.02 -4.39 -15.56
CA ASP A 221 -2.06 -4.11 -14.49
C ASP A 221 -0.96 -5.19 -14.45
N PRO A 222 0.08 -5.07 -15.28
CA PRO A 222 1.16 -6.06 -15.32
C PRO A 222 2.07 -6.05 -14.09
N GLU A 223 1.97 -5.01 -13.24
CA GLU A 223 2.79 -4.86 -12.04
C GLU A 223 2.31 -5.73 -10.87
N HIS A 224 1.04 -6.18 -10.92
CA HIS A 224 0.42 -6.94 -9.84
C HIS A 224 -0.16 -8.26 -10.36
N PRO A 225 0.66 -9.16 -10.93
CA PRO A 225 0.18 -10.41 -11.49
C PRO A 225 -0.41 -11.31 -10.38
N LEU A 226 -1.55 -11.92 -10.66
CA LEU A 226 -2.31 -12.74 -9.69
C LEU A 226 -1.45 -13.80 -8.98
N TRP A 227 -0.51 -14.44 -9.71
CA TRP A 227 0.34 -15.50 -9.14
C TRP A 227 1.17 -15.02 -7.93
N ILE A 228 1.48 -13.73 -7.83
CA ILE A 228 2.17 -13.19 -6.63
C ILE A 228 1.24 -13.22 -5.42
N ALA A 229 -0.02 -12.80 -5.59
CA ALA A 229 -1.00 -12.87 -4.51
C ALA A 229 -1.28 -14.33 -4.10
N GLU A 230 -1.41 -15.24 -5.06
CA GLU A 230 -1.53 -16.67 -4.80
C GLU A 230 -0.34 -17.19 -4.00
N ARG A 231 0.89 -16.80 -4.37
CA ARG A 231 2.10 -17.20 -3.67
C ARG A 231 2.17 -16.63 -2.25
N TRP A 232 1.75 -15.39 -2.03
CA TRP A 232 1.62 -14.83 -0.68
C TRP A 232 0.67 -15.66 0.18
N ALA A 233 -0.49 -16.01 -0.36
CA ALA A 233 -1.50 -16.80 0.35
C ALA A 233 -1.04 -18.23 0.66
N GLU A 234 -0.22 -18.85 -0.21
CA GLU A 234 0.39 -20.15 0.06
C GLU A 234 1.44 -20.12 1.17
N LEU A 235 2.18 -19.03 1.27
CA LEU A 235 3.33 -18.93 2.19
C LEU A 235 2.90 -18.48 3.59
N ILE A 236 1.94 -17.54 3.68
CA ILE A 236 1.47 -17.05 4.98
C ILE A 236 0.56 -18.11 5.62
N PRO A 237 0.85 -18.57 6.85
CA PRO A 237 0.02 -19.56 7.52
C PRO A 237 -1.44 -19.10 7.64
N ASP A 238 -2.36 -19.98 7.28
CA ASP A 238 -3.82 -19.78 7.37
C ASP A 238 -4.34 -18.50 6.66
N ALA A 239 -3.61 -17.98 5.69
CA ALA A 239 -4.05 -16.80 4.94
C ALA A 239 -5.28 -17.11 4.08
N GLN A 240 -6.22 -16.17 4.07
CA GLN A 240 -7.34 -16.18 3.14
C GLN A 240 -6.93 -15.48 1.83
N LEU A 241 -7.31 -16.05 0.68
CA LEU A 241 -7.15 -15.43 -0.63
C LEU A 241 -8.52 -15.06 -1.19
N VAL A 242 -8.67 -13.80 -1.57
CA VAL A 242 -9.85 -13.30 -2.29
C VAL A 242 -9.41 -12.74 -3.63
N VAL A 243 -10.07 -13.19 -4.68
CA VAL A 243 -9.84 -12.77 -6.07
C VAL A 243 -11.19 -12.43 -6.68
N GLU A 244 -11.26 -11.38 -7.47
CA GLU A 244 -12.50 -10.99 -8.16
C GLU A 244 -12.96 -12.04 -9.17
N ASP A 245 -14.27 -12.04 -9.47
CA ASP A 245 -14.85 -12.86 -10.53
C ASP A 245 -14.27 -12.49 -11.91
N ASP A 246 -14.22 -13.46 -12.82
CA ASP A 246 -13.58 -13.32 -14.13
C ASP A 246 -14.11 -12.14 -14.97
N ASP A 247 -15.38 -11.76 -14.78
CA ASP A 247 -16.05 -10.67 -15.51
C ASP A 247 -15.90 -9.30 -14.84
N ALA A 248 -15.31 -9.22 -13.65
CA ALA A 248 -15.27 -7.98 -12.87
C ALA A 248 -14.09 -7.07 -13.21
N SER A 249 -13.03 -7.61 -13.83
CA SER A 249 -11.86 -6.85 -14.28
C SER A 249 -12.22 -5.92 -15.47
N PRO A 250 -11.58 -4.72 -15.61
CA PRO A 250 -10.43 -4.25 -14.84
C PRO A 250 -10.78 -3.45 -13.60
N LEU A 251 -11.81 -3.19 -13.11
CA LEU A 251 -12.11 -2.31 -11.96
C LEU A 251 -12.85 -3.06 -10.84
N ALA A 252 -12.51 -4.32 -10.64
CA ALA A 252 -13.16 -5.17 -9.67
C ALA A 252 -13.05 -4.63 -8.23
N TRP A 253 -11.85 -4.24 -7.84
CA TRP A 253 -11.58 -3.75 -6.49
C TRP A 253 -11.84 -2.26 -6.35
N ARG A 254 -13.11 -1.87 -6.50
CA ARG A 254 -13.57 -0.52 -6.13
C ARG A 254 -13.59 -0.40 -4.61
N GLY A 255 -13.40 0.82 -4.11
CA GLY A 255 -13.30 1.06 -2.67
C GLY A 255 -14.42 0.43 -1.83
N GLY A 256 -15.64 0.43 -2.31
CA GLY A 256 -16.77 -0.17 -1.59
C GLY A 256 -16.76 -1.70 -1.55
N SER A 257 -16.39 -2.40 -2.64
CA SER A 257 -16.27 -3.86 -2.66
C SER A 257 -15.07 -4.30 -1.84
N LEU A 258 -13.92 -3.69 -2.03
CA LEU A 258 -12.71 -3.95 -1.28
C LEU A 258 -12.92 -3.75 0.23
N SER A 259 -13.56 -2.65 0.64
CA SER A 259 -13.81 -2.39 2.06
C SER A 259 -14.74 -3.43 2.70
N ARG A 260 -15.71 -4.01 1.96
CA ARG A 260 -16.58 -5.08 2.48
C ARG A 260 -15.79 -6.36 2.74
N GLU A 261 -14.94 -6.77 1.83
CA GLU A 261 -14.08 -7.95 2.01
C GLU A 261 -13.16 -7.77 3.23
N ILE A 262 -12.53 -6.59 3.33
CA ILE A 262 -11.66 -6.27 4.47
C ILE A 262 -12.46 -6.25 5.78
N GLY A 263 -13.62 -5.57 5.81
CA GLY A 263 -14.47 -5.50 6.99
C GLY A 263 -14.95 -6.87 7.45
N ALA A 264 -15.40 -7.72 6.52
CA ALA A 264 -15.81 -9.10 6.82
C ALA A 264 -14.65 -9.93 7.42
N PHE A 265 -13.45 -9.82 6.84
CA PHE A 265 -12.27 -10.49 7.37
C PHE A 265 -11.89 -9.98 8.76
N LEU A 266 -11.83 -8.67 8.97
CA LEU A 266 -11.48 -8.09 10.27
C LEU A 266 -12.50 -8.46 11.35
N ALA A 267 -13.79 -8.49 11.03
CA ALA A 267 -14.84 -8.91 11.97
C ALA A 267 -14.71 -10.39 12.37
N ALA A 268 -14.32 -11.26 11.42
CA ALA A 268 -14.13 -12.69 11.68
C ALA A 268 -12.88 -12.99 12.51
N THR A 269 -11.87 -12.12 12.47
CA THR A 269 -10.57 -12.31 13.14
C THR A 269 -10.42 -11.47 14.41
N ALA A 270 -11.37 -10.57 14.69
CA ALA A 270 -11.37 -9.80 15.92
C ALA A 270 -11.47 -10.74 17.14
N PRO A 271 -10.66 -10.54 18.20
CA PRO A 271 -10.88 -11.26 19.45
C PRO A 271 -12.29 -10.94 19.98
N PRO A 272 -12.99 -11.91 20.59
CA PRO A 272 -14.33 -11.66 21.10
C PRO A 272 -14.31 -10.46 22.05
N HIS A 273 -15.16 -9.47 21.77
CA HIS A 273 -15.30 -8.29 22.63
C HIS A 273 -15.59 -8.77 24.06
N PRO A 274 -14.84 -8.30 25.08
CA PRO A 274 -15.24 -8.57 26.44
C PRO A 274 -16.66 -8.01 26.60
N ALA A 275 -17.60 -8.92 26.92
CA ALA A 275 -18.99 -8.53 27.15
C ALA A 275 -19.01 -7.39 28.18
N THR A 276 -19.49 -6.23 27.76
CA THR A 276 -19.81 -5.12 28.68
C THR A 276 -20.78 -5.65 29.74
N ARG A 277 -20.27 -5.82 30.95
CA ARG A 277 -21.08 -6.09 32.13
C ARG A 277 -21.75 -4.83 32.61
#